data_9d4e4ba10944b7f1961be9f7142a6ba3
#
_entry.id   9d4e4ba10944b7f1961be9f7142a6ba3
#
_cell.length_a   1.000
_cell.length_b   1.000
_cell.length_c   1.000
_cell.angle_alpha   90.00
_cell.angle_beta   90.00
_cell.angle_gamma   90.00
#
_symmetry.space_group_name_H-M   'P 1'
#
loop_
_entity.id
_entity.type
_entity.pdbx_description
1 polymer ?
#
loop_
_entity_poly.entity_id
_entity_poly.type
_entity_poly.pdbx_seq_one_letter_code
_entity_poly.pdbx_strand_id
1 'polypeptide(L)'
;MESNEILAVVDSVSTEKGLEKDVIFKAIEVAIASASQRHFHEDADLYVSINRDTGEYTTHRNWIVFDESDEEYHHETHVSAEESKLSVGEVYTKQQDNIEFGRIETQAARQVMLQKVREAEREKIVEQFRSQNNKLVSGSVKRVTRDNIIVDITHEAEALLPRDKLMPGEIYKINDRIRAVLQIVEVEGRGPQLMLNRSCPEMVTELFNIEVPEINEDVIEIRGIARDAGSRSKIAVKTNDGRIDPVGACVGMRGSRVQAVSSELGNERIDIIIYDDNPAQLVINACLLYTSPSPRDRNV
;
A
#
# COMPACT_ATOMS: atom_id res chain seq x y z
N MET A 1 27.14 16.31 -17.59
CA MET A 1 26.39 16.94 -16.48
C MET A 1 27.41 17.62 -15.59
N GLU A 2 27.27 18.91 -15.35
CA GLU A 2 28.19 19.60 -14.43
C GLU A 2 27.80 19.28 -12.98
N SER A 3 28.78 19.17 -12.10
CA SER A 3 28.57 18.82 -10.67
C SER A 3 27.55 19.72 -9.97
N ASN A 4 27.55 21.01 -10.30
CA ASN A 4 26.59 21.98 -9.79
C ASN A 4 25.16 21.75 -10.25
N GLU A 5 24.95 21.19 -11.44
CA GLU A 5 23.63 20.85 -11.94
C GLU A 5 23.00 19.70 -11.15
N ILE A 6 23.80 18.70 -10.78
CA ILE A 6 23.33 17.56 -9.98
C ILE A 6 22.82 18.03 -8.62
N LEU A 7 23.60 18.88 -7.92
CA LEU A 7 23.18 19.42 -6.62
C LEU A 7 21.91 20.26 -6.73
N ALA A 8 21.81 21.12 -7.76
CA ALA A 8 20.62 21.94 -7.99
C ALA A 8 19.38 21.08 -8.27
N VAL A 9 19.50 20.00 -9.03
CA VAL A 9 18.41 19.06 -9.32
C VAL A 9 17.99 18.34 -8.03
N VAL A 10 18.94 17.88 -7.22
CA VAL A 10 18.65 17.21 -5.95
C VAL A 10 17.88 18.14 -5.00
N ASP A 11 18.32 19.40 -4.85
CA ASP A 11 17.67 20.37 -3.97
C ASP A 11 16.26 20.73 -4.47
N SER A 12 16.09 20.91 -5.78
CA SER A 12 14.78 21.20 -6.38
C SER A 12 13.80 20.06 -6.17
N VAL A 13 14.20 18.82 -6.48
CA VAL A 13 13.35 17.64 -6.35
C VAL A 13 13.05 17.33 -4.88
N SER A 14 14.04 17.47 -3.99
CA SER A 14 13.84 17.30 -2.54
C SER A 14 12.79 18.26 -2.00
N THR A 15 12.87 19.53 -2.39
CA THR A 15 11.91 20.56 -1.96
C THR A 15 10.51 20.34 -2.55
N GLU A 16 10.43 19.98 -3.83
CA GLU A 16 9.15 19.78 -4.54
C GLU A 16 8.43 18.51 -4.07
N LYS A 17 9.18 17.43 -3.83
CA LYS A 17 8.62 16.09 -3.54
C LYS A 17 8.72 15.67 -2.07
N GLY A 18 9.39 16.47 -1.25
CA GLY A 18 9.57 16.18 0.15
C GLY A 18 10.34 14.88 0.43
N LEU A 19 11.18 14.43 -0.51
CA LEU A 19 12.01 13.25 -0.37
C LEU A 19 13.35 13.61 0.28
N GLU A 20 13.95 12.65 0.96
CA GLU A 20 15.31 12.79 1.49
C GLU A 20 16.31 12.91 0.34
N LYS A 21 17.31 13.80 0.48
CA LYS A 21 18.32 14.02 -0.56
C LYS A 21 19.06 12.74 -0.93
N ASP A 22 19.34 11.86 0.03
CA ASP A 22 20.02 10.59 -0.20
C ASP A 22 19.27 9.66 -1.15
N VAL A 23 17.94 9.65 -1.07
CA VAL A 23 17.09 8.85 -1.97
C VAL A 23 17.22 9.37 -3.40
N ILE A 24 17.26 10.70 -3.57
CA ILE A 24 17.39 11.33 -4.89
C ILE A 24 18.80 11.11 -5.46
N PHE A 25 19.84 11.21 -4.63
CA PHE A 25 21.21 10.88 -5.05
C PHE A 25 21.30 9.43 -5.55
N LYS A 26 20.76 8.46 -4.81
CA LYS A 26 20.70 7.06 -5.26
C LYS A 26 19.94 6.90 -6.58
N ALA A 27 18.84 7.64 -6.77
CA ALA A 27 18.10 7.62 -8.03
C ALA A 27 18.94 8.14 -9.21
N ILE A 28 19.75 9.19 -9.00
CA ILE A 28 20.65 9.75 -10.00
C ILE A 28 21.81 8.78 -10.27
N GLU A 29 22.40 8.18 -9.23
CA GLU A 29 23.46 7.17 -9.35
C GLU A 29 23.02 6.00 -10.24
N VAL A 30 21.84 5.45 -9.99
CA VAL A 30 21.26 4.37 -10.81
C VAL A 30 20.98 4.84 -12.26
N ALA A 31 20.52 6.08 -12.42
CA ALA A 31 20.23 6.64 -13.74
C ALA A 31 21.50 6.82 -14.58
N ILE A 32 22.57 7.33 -13.97
CA ILE A 32 23.88 7.51 -14.63
C ILE A 32 24.49 6.12 -14.93
N ALA A 33 24.45 5.18 -14.02
CA ALA A 33 24.92 3.81 -14.22
C ALA A 33 24.21 3.15 -15.40
N SER A 34 22.88 3.23 -15.46
CA SER A 34 22.08 2.69 -16.56
C SER A 34 22.35 3.37 -17.90
N ALA A 35 22.63 4.68 -17.91
CA ALA A 35 23.02 5.39 -19.13
C ALA A 35 24.43 4.98 -19.58
N SER A 36 25.37 4.83 -18.63
CA SER A 36 26.74 4.40 -18.90
C SER A 36 26.80 2.97 -19.45
N GLN A 37 25.91 2.10 -19.02
CA GLN A 37 25.85 0.70 -19.44
C GLN A 37 25.71 0.53 -20.96
N ARG A 38 25.12 1.51 -21.65
CA ARG A 38 24.99 1.49 -23.13
C ARG A 38 26.32 1.66 -23.87
N HIS A 39 27.34 2.19 -23.22
CA HIS A 39 28.70 2.33 -23.77
C HIS A 39 29.57 1.12 -23.48
N PHE A 40 29.16 0.28 -22.52
CA PHE A 40 29.76 -1.00 -22.23
C PHE A 40 28.85 -2.11 -22.76
N HIS A 41 29.31 -3.35 -22.69
CA HIS A 41 28.46 -4.49 -23.06
C HIS A 41 27.26 -4.61 -22.10
N GLU A 42 26.14 -5.16 -22.59
CA GLU A 42 24.86 -5.22 -21.84
C GLU A 42 24.98 -5.92 -20.47
N ASP A 43 25.95 -6.83 -20.33
CA ASP A 43 26.18 -7.60 -19.13
C ASP A 43 27.17 -6.97 -18.12
N ALA A 44 27.68 -5.76 -18.42
CA ALA A 44 28.62 -5.07 -17.53
C ALA A 44 27.91 -4.56 -16.26
N ASP A 45 28.37 -4.96 -15.08
CA ASP A 45 27.86 -4.44 -13.80
C ASP A 45 28.59 -3.14 -13.47
N LEU A 46 27.86 -2.02 -13.63
CA LEU A 46 28.34 -0.67 -13.39
C LEU A 46 27.62 -0.05 -12.19
N TYR A 47 28.40 0.56 -11.34
CA TYR A 47 27.85 1.38 -10.28
C TYR A 47 28.49 2.77 -10.25
N VAL A 48 27.71 3.78 -9.93
CA VAL A 48 28.13 5.17 -9.85
C VAL A 48 27.99 5.66 -8.41
N SER A 49 28.99 6.35 -7.93
CA SER A 49 28.96 7.02 -6.64
C SER A 49 29.10 8.53 -6.83
N ILE A 50 28.17 9.28 -6.21
CA ILE A 50 28.16 10.75 -6.26
C ILE A 50 28.60 11.29 -4.90
N ASN A 51 29.54 12.20 -4.90
CA ASN A 51 29.91 12.95 -3.70
C ASN A 51 28.77 13.91 -3.34
N ARG A 52 28.24 13.78 -2.13
CA ARG A 52 27.08 14.53 -1.65
C ARG A 52 27.34 16.04 -1.51
N ASP A 53 28.59 16.44 -1.30
CA ASP A 53 28.99 17.83 -1.06
C ASP A 53 29.41 18.53 -2.35
N THR A 54 30.15 17.84 -3.24
CA THR A 54 30.69 18.43 -4.46
C THR A 54 29.83 18.17 -5.69
N GLY A 55 28.98 17.14 -5.68
CA GLY A 55 28.20 16.70 -6.83
C GLY A 55 29.04 15.97 -7.89
N GLU A 56 30.33 15.74 -7.65
CA GLU A 56 31.17 14.97 -8.54
C GLU A 56 30.81 13.49 -8.48
N TYR A 57 30.82 12.81 -9.62
CA TYR A 57 30.55 11.39 -9.68
C TYR A 57 31.74 10.58 -10.20
N THR A 58 31.85 9.37 -9.71
CA THR A 58 32.83 8.38 -10.16
C THR A 58 32.11 7.12 -10.60
N THR A 59 32.51 6.60 -11.75
CA THR A 59 31.96 5.36 -12.29
C THR A 59 32.87 4.19 -11.93
N HIS A 60 32.28 3.13 -11.45
CA HIS A 60 32.97 1.89 -11.07
C HIS A 60 32.36 0.73 -11.83
N ARG A 61 33.20 -0.22 -12.22
CA ARG A 61 32.77 -1.48 -12.81
C ARG A 61 33.13 -2.61 -11.90
N ASN A 62 32.20 -3.50 -11.69
CA ASN A 62 32.35 -4.70 -10.89
C ASN A 62 32.56 -5.92 -11.78
N TRP A 63 33.41 -6.82 -11.36
CA TRP A 63 33.59 -8.14 -11.90
C TRP A 63 33.52 -9.16 -10.78
N ILE A 64 32.99 -10.32 -11.07
CA ILE A 64 33.03 -11.45 -10.14
C ILE A 64 34.36 -12.18 -10.39
N VAL A 65 35.10 -12.47 -9.33
CA VAL A 65 36.34 -13.25 -9.44
C VAL A 65 35.97 -14.72 -9.68
N PHE A 66 36.43 -15.25 -10.83
CA PHE A 66 36.11 -16.59 -11.26
C PHE A 66 37.41 -17.33 -11.68
N ASP A 67 37.37 -18.66 -11.75
CA ASP A 67 38.50 -19.44 -12.24
C ASP A 67 38.44 -19.48 -13.77
N GLU A 68 39.54 -19.13 -14.44
CA GLU A 68 39.62 -19.17 -15.92
C GLU A 68 39.40 -20.57 -16.53
N SER A 69 39.54 -21.60 -15.73
CA SER A 69 39.33 -22.97 -16.16
C SER A 69 37.87 -23.43 -16.18
N ASP A 70 36.95 -22.57 -15.72
CA ASP A 70 35.54 -22.90 -15.63
C ASP A 70 34.82 -22.59 -16.96
N GLU A 71 33.91 -23.49 -17.39
CA GLU A 71 33.17 -23.33 -18.66
C GLU A 71 32.21 -22.11 -18.63
N GLU A 72 31.88 -21.58 -17.44
CA GLU A 72 31.02 -20.43 -17.24
C GLU A 72 31.78 -19.08 -17.21
N TYR A 73 33.09 -19.09 -17.47
CA TYR A 73 33.89 -17.85 -17.46
C TYR A 73 33.56 -16.93 -18.66
N HIS A 74 33.13 -15.72 -18.36
CA HIS A 74 32.87 -14.66 -19.34
C HIS A 74 33.77 -13.45 -19.08
N HIS A 75 34.64 -13.08 -20.01
CA HIS A 75 35.58 -11.96 -19.89
C HIS A 75 34.93 -10.61 -19.54
N GLU A 76 33.62 -10.45 -19.77
CA GLU A 76 32.93 -9.20 -19.54
C GLU A 76 32.40 -9.06 -18.12
N THR A 77 32.05 -10.16 -17.48
CA THR A 77 31.46 -10.20 -16.13
C THR A 77 32.40 -10.79 -15.09
N HIS A 78 33.40 -11.54 -15.55
CA HIS A 78 34.35 -12.23 -14.65
C HIS A 78 35.78 -11.71 -14.84
N VAL A 79 36.58 -11.82 -13.80
CA VAL A 79 38.01 -11.55 -13.78
C VAL A 79 38.73 -12.71 -13.11
N SER A 80 39.96 -13.02 -13.58
CA SER A 80 40.70 -14.11 -12.98
C SER A 80 41.22 -13.79 -11.58
N ALA A 81 41.37 -14.81 -10.74
CA ALA A 81 41.91 -14.68 -9.39
C ALA A 81 43.37 -14.18 -9.40
N GLU A 82 44.12 -14.46 -10.48
CA GLU A 82 45.51 -13.99 -10.63
C GLU A 82 45.56 -12.49 -10.90
N GLU A 83 44.64 -11.95 -11.67
CA GLU A 83 44.58 -10.54 -12.06
C GLU A 83 44.00 -9.66 -10.94
N SER A 84 42.98 -10.14 -10.23
CA SER A 84 42.31 -9.44 -9.12
C SER A 84 43.04 -9.53 -7.79
N LYS A 85 43.86 -10.56 -7.57
CA LYS A 85 44.47 -10.94 -6.27
C LYS A 85 43.44 -11.19 -5.16
N LEU A 86 42.22 -11.52 -5.51
CA LEU A 86 41.11 -11.80 -4.62
C LEU A 86 40.71 -13.29 -4.73
N SER A 87 39.93 -13.77 -3.78
CA SER A 87 39.42 -15.16 -3.78
C SER A 87 38.27 -15.33 -4.76
N VAL A 88 38.14 -16.53 -5.33
CA VAL A 88 37.02 -16.87 -6.22
C VAL A 88 35.68 -16.63 -5.50
N GLY A 89 34.77 -15.91 -6.17
CA GLY A 89 33.47 -15.51 -5.66
C GLY A 89 33.43 -14.09 -5.03
N GLU A 90 34.59 -13.43 -4.88
CA GLU A 90 34.63 -12.03 -4.45
C GLU A 90 34.38 -11.07 -5.61
N VAL A 91 33.98 -9.82 -5.31
CA VAL A 91 33.74 -8.78 -6.31
C VAL A 91 34.98 -7.91 -6.45
N TYR A 92 35.55 -7.87 -7.64
CA TYR A 92 36.63 -6.96 -8.00
C TYR A 92 36.04 -5.69 -8.59
N THR A 93 36.30 -4.55 -7.93
CA THR A 93 35.81 -3.22 -8.36
C THR A 93 36.97 -2.37 -8.87
N LYS A 94 36.82 -1.79 -10.05
CA LYS A 94 37.78 -0.87 -10.62
C LYS A 94 37.08 0.40 -11.09
N GLN A 95 37.67 1.55 -10.75
CA GLN A 95 37.22 2.84 -11.24
C GLN A 95 37.48 2.94 -12.75
N GLN A 96 36.45 3.40 -13.46
CA GLN A 96 36.50 3.70 -14.90
C GLN A 96 36.47 5.21 -15.13
N ASP A 97 36.96 5.64 -16.28
CA ASP A 97 36.85 7.03 -16.68
C ASP A 97 35.37 7.39 -16.90
N ASN A 98 35.00 8.57 -16.46
CA ASN A 98 33.64 9.06 -16.65
C ASN A 98 33.36 9.31 -18.15
N ILE A 99 32.22 8.80 -18.62
CA ILE A 99 31.83 8.93 -20.02
C ILE A 99 31.11 10.26 -20.23
N GLU A 100 31.41 10.94 -21.31
CA GLU A 100 30.63 12.09 -21.75
C GLU A 100 29.31 11.62 -22.37
N PHE A 101 28.19 12.00 -21.75
CA PHE A 101 26.87 11.63 -22.23
C PHE A 101 26.42 12.49 -23.41
N GLY A 102 26.00 11.86 -24.47
CA GLY A 102 25.28 12.50 -25.58
C GLY A 102 23.83 12.86 -25.17
N ARG A 103 23.09 13.44 -26.13
CA ARG A 103 21.69 13.85 -25.86
C ARG A 103 20.77 12.68 -25.56
N ILE A 104 20.99 11.53 -26.20
CA ILE A 104 20.15 10.33 -26.06
C ILE A 104 20.36 9.72 -24.69
N GLU A 105 21.60 9.57 -24.24
CA GLU A 105 21.99 9.03 -22.95
C GLU A 105 21.48 9.94 -21.82
N THR A 106 21.58 11.25 -21.97
CA THR A 106 21.05 12.23 -21.01
C THR A 106 19.52 12.11 -20.86
N GLN A 107 18.79 11.92 -21.98
CA GLN A 107 17.34 11.71 -21.92
C GLN A 107 16.97 10.39 -21.25
N ALA A 108 17.71 9.32 -21.53
CA ALA A 108 17.52 8.02 -20.90
C ALA A 108 17.79 8.08 -19.39
N ALA A 109 18.89 8.70 -18.98
CA ALA A 109 19.20 8.92 -17.57
C ALA A 109 18.08 9.69 -16.84
N ARG A 110 17.59 10.78 -17.46
CA ARG A 110 16.48 11.56 -16.93
C ARG A 110 15.21 10.72 -16.76
N GLN A 111 14.90 9.84 -17.70
CA GLN A 111 13.73 8.96 -17.62
C GLN A 111 13.86 7.96 -16.47
N VAL A 112 15.03 7.33 -16.30
CA VAL A 112 15.31 6.40 -15.20
C VAL A 112 15.26 7.11 -13.85
N MET A 113 15.87 8.30 -13.74
CA MET A 113 15.80 9.12 -12.53
C MET A 113 14.35 9.43 -12.14
N LEU A 114 13.53 9.93 -13.09
CA LEU A 114 12.11 10.20 -12.82
C LEU A 114 11.33 8.97 -12.42
N GLN A 115 11.67 7.80 -12.95
CA GLN A 115 11.06 6.54 -12.55
C GLN A 115 11.42 6.20 -11.10
N LYS A 116 12.71 6.30 -10.74
CA LYS A 116 13.19 6.00 -9.37
C LYS A 116 12.64 6.96 -8.33
N VAL A 117 12.55 8.26 -8.65
CA VAL A 117 11.89 9.25 -7.79
C VAL A 117 10.42 8.89 -7.54
N ARG A 118 9.69 8.49 -8.59
CA ARG A 118 8.28 8.05 -8.43
C ARG A 118 8.15 6.76 -7.62
N GLU A 119 9.09 5.83 -7.72
CA GLU A 119 9.13 4.64 -6.87
C GLU A 119 9.31 5.02 -5.40
N ALA A 120 10.26 5.90 -5.12
CA ALA A 120 10.50 6.39 -3.76
C ALA A 120 9.33 7.21 -3.18
N GLU A 121 8.64 8.04 -3.99
CA GLU A 121 7.40 8.72 -3.57
C GLU A 121 6.33 7.71 -3.15
N ARG A 122 6.15 6.63 -3.93
CA ARG A 122 5.18 5.58 -3.62
C ARG A 122 5.52 4.85 -2.32
N GLU A 123 6.78 4.47 -2.14
CA GLU A 123 7.24 3.82 -0.90
C GLU A 123 6.97 4.70 0.32
N LYS A 124 7.27 5.99 0.23
CA LYS A 124 6.99 6.96 1.28
C LYS A 124 5.50 7.03 1.62
N ILE A 125 4.62 7.09 0.59
CA ILE A 125 3.17 7.10 0.78
C ILE A 125 2.72 5.81 1.45
N VAL A 126 3.19 4.65 0.99
CA VAL A 126 2.84 3.36 1.61
C VAL A 126 3.24 3.31 3.08
N GLU A 127 4.45 3.78 3.41
CA GLU A 127 4.92 3.79 4.80
C GLU A 127 4.06 4.71 5.68
N GLN A 128 3.68 5.88 5.19
CA GLN A 128 2.77 6.80 5.90
C GLN A 128 1.41 6.16 6.21
N PHE A 129 0.89 5.35 5.28
CA PHE A 129 -0.42 4.72 5.43
C PHE A 129 -0.37 3.31 6.04
N ARG A 130 0.83 2.78 6.33
CA ARG A 130 0.99 1.42 6.89
C ARG A 130 0.20 1.22 8.20
N SER A 131 0.19 2.23 9.07
CA SER A 131 -0.59 2.20 10.32
C SER A 131 -2.11 2.27 10.11
N GLN A 132 -2.56 2.66 8.92
CA GLN A 132 -3.97 2.76 8.54
C GLN A 132 -4.46 1.58 7.69
N ASN A 133 -3.58 0.58 7.47
CA ASN A 133 -3.98 -0.61 6.74
C ASN A 133 -5.14 -1.32 7.46
N ASN A 134 -6.13 -1.77 6.69
CA ASN A 134 -7.41 -2.32 7.16
C ASN A 134 -8.27 -1.39 8.02
N LYS A 135 -7.97 -0.08 8.06
CA LYS A 135 -8.79 0.92 8.75
C LYS A 135 -9.64 1.73 7.78
N LEU A 136 -10.69 2.33 8.33
CA LEU A 136 -11.57 3.21 7.57
C LEU A 136 -10.88 4.54 7.27
N VAL A 137 -10.83 4.89 5.99
CA VAL A 137 -10.37 6.20 5.53
C VAL A 137 -11.49 6.91 4.78
N SER A 138 -11.43 8.24 4.79
CA SER A 138 -12.36 9.09 4.06
C SER A 138 -11.62 9.83 2.96
N GLY A 139 -12.23 9.94 1.79
CA GLY A 139 -11.67 10.68 0.68
C GLY A 139 -12.72 11.31 -0.21
N SER A 140 -12.27 11.98 -1.25
CA SER A 140 -13.12 12.54 -2.30
C SER A 140 -12.82 11.89 -3.65
N VAL A 141 -13.85 11.63 -4.43
CA VAL A 141 -13.71 11.05 -5.75
C VAL A 141 -13.08 12.05 -6.70
N LYS A 142 -11.87 11.78 -7.18
CA LYS A 142 -11.13 12.62 -8.11
C LYS A 142 -11.49 12.31 -9.57
N ARG A 143 -11.60 11.04 -9.91
CA ARG A 143 -11.89 10.56 -11.26
C ARG A 143 -12.63 9.24 -11.24
N VAL A 144 -13.60 9.11 -12.13
CA VAL A 144 -14.34 7.87 -12.36
C VAL A 144 -13.97 7.34 -13.74
N THR A 145 -13.51 6.10 -13.80
CA THR A 145 -13.23 5.36 -15.04
C THR A 145 -14.20 4.21 -15.21
N ARG A 146 -14.12 3.47 -16.31
CA ARG A 146 -14.98 2.33 -16.57
C ARG A 146 -14.84 1.24 -15.51
N ASP A 147 -13.62 0.96 -15.08
CA ASP A 147 -13.30 -0.18 -14.24
C ASP A 147 -12.94 0.23 -12.78
N ASN A 148 -12.53 1.48 -12.58
CA ASN A 148 -12.00 1.95 -11.31
C ASN A 148 -12.45 3.38 -10.98
N ILE A 149 -12.44 3.69 -9.69
CA ILE A 149 -12.63 5.03 -9.15
C ILE A 149 -11.32 5.44 -8.48
N ILE A 150 -10.81 6.63 -8.80
CA ILE A 150 -9.65 7.20 -8.12
C ILE A 150 -10.16 8.15 -7.05
N VAL A 151 -9.76 7.88 -5.83
CA VAL A 151 -10.15 8.63 -4.63
C VAL A 151 -8.92 9.34 -4.07
N ASP A 152 -9.06 10.60 -3.81
CA ASP A 152 -8.06 11.41 -3.13
C ASP A 152 -8.33 11.30 -1.62
N ILE A 153 -7.43 10.62 -0.90
CA ILE A 153 -7.55 10.42 0.56
C ILE A 153 -6.99 11.65 1.28
N THR A 154 -5.85 12.16 0.79
CA THR A 154 -5.21 13.40 1.24
C THR A 154 -4.61 14.07 0.01
N HIS A 155 -4.26 15.33 0.10
CA HIS A 155 -3.71 16.10 -1.04
C HIS A 155 -2.50 15.44 -1.72
N GLU A 156 -1.86 14.47 -1.08
CA GLU A 156 -0.65 13.80 -1.57
C GLU A 156 -0.87 12.32 -1.93
N ALA A 157 -2.00 11.71 -1.53
CA ALA A 157 -2.20 10.27 -1.68
C ALA A 157 -3.51 9.93 -2.42
N GLU A 158 -3.35 9.32 -3.58
CA GLU A 158 -4.46 8.77 -4.36
C GLU A 158 -4.59 7.26 -4.11
N ALA A 159 -5.81 6.80 -3.91
CA ALA A 159 -6.11 5.38 -3.80
C ALA A 159 -7.05 4.93 -4.90
N LEU A 160 -6.92 3.67 -5.27
CA LEU A 160 -7.75 3.03 -6.27
C LEU A 160 -8.90 2.28 -5.60
N LEU A 161 -10.12 2.54 -6.02
CA LEU A 161 -11.30 1.76 -5.66
C LEU A 161 -11.82 1.03 -6.90
N PRO A 162 -11.51 -0.27 -7.03
CA PRO A 162 -12.04 -1.10 -8.12
C PRO A 162 -13.55 -1.25 -8.01
N ARG A 163 -14.24 -1.35 -9.14
CA ARG A 163 -15.71 -1.49 -9.14
C ARG A 163 -16.22 -2.79 -8.53
N ASP A 164 -15.44 -3.85 -8.58
CA ASP A 164 -15.73 -5.13 -7.92
C ASP A 164 -15.63 -5.05 -6.39
N LYS A 165 -15.01 -3.99 -5.86
CA LYS A 165 -14.91 -3.69 -4.43
C LYS A 165 -15.93 -2.67 -3.93
N LEU A 166 -16.81 -2.20 -4.82
CA LEU A 166 -17.99 -1.42 -4.46
C LEU A 166 -19.12 -2.33 -3.97
N MET A 167 -20.09 -1.73 -3.28
CA MET A 167 -21.34 -2.43 -3.01
C MET A 167 -22.24 -2.42 -4.25
N PRO A 168 -23.10 -3.42 -4.42
CA PRO A 168 -24.04 -3.45 -5.52
C PRO A 168 -24.95 -2.20 -5.55
N GLY A 169 -25.04 -1.56 -6.71
CA GLY A 169 -25.87 -0.38 -6.90
C GLY A 169 -25.26 0.97 -6.53
N GLU A 170 -24.06 1.00 -5.96
CA GLU A 170 -23.36 2.27 -5.67
C GLU A 170 -22.88 2.94 -6.95
N ILE A 171 -23.19 4.23 -7.07
CA ILE A 171 -22.75 5.08 -8.18
C ILE A 171 -22.17 6.36 -7.58
N TYR A 172 -20.90 6.62 -7.88
CA TYR A 172 -20.20 7.82 -7.43
C TYR A 172 -19.93 8.77 -8.57
N LYS A 173 -19.96 10.07 -8.25
CA LYS A 173 -19.61 11.17 -9.15
C LYS A 173 -18.33 11.84 -8.65
N ILE A 174 -17.70 12.62 -9.51
CA ILE A 174 -16.53 13.43 -9.15
C ILE A 174 -16.93 14.40 -8.00
N ASN A 175 -16.05 14.52 -7.01
CA ASN A 175 -16.20 15.25 -5.76
C ASN A 175 -17.16 14.64 -4.72
N ASP A 176 -17.73 13.46 -4.97
CA ASP A 176 -18.48 12.76 -3.92
C ASP A 176 -17.50 12.34 -2.80
N ARG A 177 -17.98 12.43 -1.56
CA ARG A 177 -17.23 11.88 -0.41
C ARG A 177 -17.48 10.39 -0.31
N ILE A 178 -16.44 9.66 -0.04
CA ILE A 178 -16.48 8.20 0.12
C ILE A 178 -15.69 7.79 1.36
N ARG A 179 -16.22 6.81 2.08
CA ARG A 179 -15.53 6.10 3.15
C ARG A 179 -15.28 4.68 2.69
N ALA A 180 -14.09 4.19 2.89
CA ALA A 180 -13.74 2.82 2.52
C ALA A 180 -12.60 2.31 3.40
N VAL A 181 -12.45 1.00 3.48
CA VAL A 181 -11.30 0.39 4.16
C VAL A 181 -10.10 0.48 3.23
N LEU A 182 -9.00 0.97 3.78
CA LEU A 182 -7.72 1.03 3.08
C LEU A 182 -7.04 -0.34 3.13
N GLN A 183 -6.65 -0.83 1.97
CA GLN A 183 -5.83 -2.02 1.82
C GLN A 183 -4.53 -1.64 1.11
N ILE A 184 -3.40 -1.92 1.76
CA ILE A 184 -2.10 -1.73 1.14
C ILE A 184 -1.80 -2.98 0.33
N VAL A 185 -1.60 -2.80 -0.98
CA VAL A 185 -1.23 -3.88 -1.88
C VAL A 185 0.25 -3.71 -2.22
N GLU A 186 1.06 -4.65 -1.78
CA GLU A 186 2.44 -4.77 -2.22
C GLU A 186 2.43 -5.33 -3.65
N VAL A 187 2.37 -4.43 -4.62
CA VAL A 187 2.45 -4.80 -6.03
C VAL A 187 3.85 -4.46 -6.53
N GLU A 188 4.60 -5.49 -6.87
CA GLU A 188 5.78 -5.35 -7.70
C GLU A 188 5.34 -4.80 -9.06
N GLY A 189 5.46 -3.49 -9.29
CA GLY A 189 5.16 -2.90 -10.58
C GLY A 189 4.51 -1.53 -10.60
N ARG A 190 4.02 -1.16 -11.77
CA ARG A 190 3.42 0.15 -12.10
C ARG A 190 1.93 0.19 -11.71
N GLY A 191 1.59 0.39 -10.45
CA GLY A 191 0.19 0.51 -10.04
C GLY A 191 0.01 1.33 -8.77
N PRO A 192 -1.21 1.73 -8.41
CA PRO A 192 -1.49 2.30 -7.11
C PRO A 192 -1.29 1.22 -6.04
N GLN A 193 -0.54 1.56 -5.01
CA GLN A 193 -0.26 0.67 -3.88
C GLN A 193 -1.35 0.76 -2.80
N LEU A 194 -2.13 1.83 -2.82
CA LEU A 194 -3.26 2.06 -1.94
C LEU A 194 -4.54 1.65 -2.66
N MET A 195 -5.22 0.66 -2.14
CA MET A 195 -6.51 0.21 -2.64
C MET A 195 -7.59 0.43 -1.59
N LEU A 196 -8.77 0.76 -2.04
CA LEU A 196 -9.94 0.91 -1.21
C LEU A 196 -10.89 -0.27 -1.43
N ASN A 197 -11.54 -0.69 -0.35
CA ASN A 197 -12.51 -1.76 -0.39
C ASN A 197 -13.73 -1.39 0.46
N ARG A 198 -14.94 -1.47 -0.13
CA ARG A 198 -16.21 -1.26 0.57
C ARG A 198 -16.98 -2.55 0.77
N SER A 199 -16.63 -3.60 0.02
CA SER A 199 -17.31 -4.90 0.07
C SER A 199 -16.72 -5.86 1.11
N CYS A 200 -15.58 -5.54 1.73
CA CYS A 200 -14.93 -6.40 2.73
C CYS A 200 -15.66 -6.41 4.08
N PRO A 201 -15.51 -7.49 4.89
CA PRO A 201 -16.09 -7.56 6.23
C PRO A 201 -15.55 -6.48 7.18
N GLU A 202 -14.27 -6.11 7.05
CA GLU A 202 -13.60 -5.09 7.86
C GLU A 202 -14.31 -3.73 7.77
N MET A 203 -14.99 -3.45 6.65
CA MET A 203 -15.78 -2.23 6.49
C MET A 203 -16.88 -2.10 7.56
N VAL A 204 -17.53 -3.20 7.88
CA VAL A 204 -18.56 -3.24 8.94
C VAL A 204 -17.93 -3.05 10.30
N THR A 205 -16.81 -3.75 10.57
CA THR A 205 -16.07 -3.62 11.83
C THR A 205 -15.68 -2.18 12.11
N GLU A 206 -15.06 -1.54 11.13
CA GLU A 206 -14.57 -0.17 11.29
C GLU A 206 -15.69 0.86 11.45
N LEU A 207 -16.84 0.65 10.79
CA LEU A 207 -18.01 1.48 11.02
C LEU A 207 -18.57 1.31 12.44
N PHE A 208 -18.62 0.07 12.94
CA PHE A 208 -19.05 -0.17 14.33
C PHE A 208 -18.04 0.39 15.35
N ASN A 209 -16.75 0.34 15.08
CA ASN A 209 -15.74 0.99 15.92
C ASN A 209 -15.98 2.50 16.08
N ILE A 210 -16.47 3.17 15.03
CA ILE A 210 -16.78 4.60 15.08
C ILE A 210 -18.11 4.88 15.80
N GLU A 211 -19.16 4.08 15.51
CA GLU A 211 -20.50 4.34 16.02
C GLU A 211 -20.73 3.83 17.45
N VAL A 212 -19.91 2.88 17.92
CA VAL A 212 -20.06 2.20 19.23
C VAL A 212 -18.79 2.42 20.06
N PRO A 213 -18.77 3.44 20.94
CA PRO A 213 -17.61 3.75 21.77
C PRO A 213 -17.15 2.57 22.62
N GLU A 214 -18.08 1.73 23.09
CA GLU A 214 -17.83 0.56 23.92
C GLU A 214 -16.96 -0.50 23.20
N ILE A 215 -16.93 -0.51 21.87
CA ILE A 215 -16.02 -1.34 21.08
C ILE A 215 -14.64 -0.70 21.06
N ASN A 216 -14.57 0.61 20.90
CA ASN A 216 -13.30 1.34 20.85
C ASN A 216 -12.57 1.35 22.21
N GLU A 217 -13.32 1.19 23.30
CA GLU A 217 -12.82 1.07 24.68
C GLU A 217 -12.52 -0.38 25.10
N ASP A 218 -12.56 -1.35 24.17
CA ASP A 218 -12.34 -2.78 24.40
C ASP A 218 -13.30 -3.43 25.41
N VAL A 219 -14.44 -2.81 25.69
CA VAL A 219 -15.48 -3.37 26.56
C VAL A 219 -16.31 -4.41 25.82
N ILE A 220 -16.52 -4.18 24.52
CA ILE A 220 -17.20 -5.10 23.60
C ILE A 220 -16.23 -5.46 22.49
N GLU A 221 -16.13 -6.74 22.18
CA GLU A 221 -15.30 -7.25 21.10
C GLU A 221 -16.17 -7.83 19.97
N ILE A 222 -15.82 -7.50 18.73
CA ILE A 222 -16.35 -8.19 17.55
C ILE A 222 -15.51 -9.43 17.30
N ARG A 223 -16.07 -10.60 17.54
CA ARG A 223 -15.38 -11.90 17.42
C ARG A 223 -15.54 -12.56 16.05
N GLY A 224 -16.51 -12.13 15.29
CA GLY A 224 -16.72 -12.68 13.95
C GLY A 224 -17.68 -11.87 13.13
N ILE A 225 -17.45 -11.88 11.82
CA ILE A 225 -18.31 -11.24 10.84
C ILE A 225 -18.52 -12.17 9.66
N ALA A 226 -19.75 -12.25 9.20
CA ALA A 226 -20.10 -12.83 7.91
C ALA A 226 -20.91 -11.81 7.13
N ARG A 227 -20.46 -11.47 5.93
CA ARG A 227 -21.02 -10.40 5.10
C ARG A 227 -21.33 -10.84 3.68
N ASP A 228 -22.51 -10.51 3.23
CA ASP A 228 -22.92 -10.47 1.84
C ASP A 228 -23.19 -8.99 1.49
N ALA A 229 -22.17 -8.36 0.88
CA ALA A 229 -22.11 -6.92 0.72
C ALA A 229 -23.31 -6.36 -0.06
N GLY A 230 -23.94 -5.35 0.49
CA GLY A 230 -25.16 -4.73 -0.06
C GLY A 230 -26.45 -5.52 0.19
N SER A 231 -26.38 -6.70 0.81
CA SER A 231 -27.53 -7.54 1.13
C SER A 231 -27.68 -7.67 2.64
N ARG A 232 -26.80 -8.41 3.29
CA ARG A 232 -26.92 -8.73 4.70
C ARG A 232 -25.56 -9.01 5.35
N SER A 233 -25.41 -8.52 6.59
CA SER A 233 -24.25 -8.83 7.46
C SER A 233 -24.73 -9.40 8.78
N LYS A 234 -23.92 -10.31 9.35
CA LYS A 234 -24.05 -10.79 10.72
C LYS A 234 -22.76 -10.51 11.48
N ILE A 235 -22.86 -9.88 12.63
CA ILE A 235 -21.73 -9.63 13.52
C ILE A 235 -21.94 -10.37 14.85
N ALA A 236 -20.91 -11.08 15.27
CA ALA A 236 -20.90 -11.78 16.55
C ALA A 236 -20.08 -10.98 17.56
N VAL A 237 -20.74 -10.52 18.62
CA VAL A 237 -20.16 -9.65 19.64
C VAL A 237 -20.07 -10.36 20.99
N LYS A 238 -19.02 -10.07 21.74
CA LYS A 238 -18.79 -10.57 23.10
C LYS A 238 -18.45 -9.39 24.00
N THR A 239 -18.96 -9.39 25.21
CA THR A 239 -18.58 -8.41 26.23
C THR A 239 -17.57 -8.98 27.21
N ASN A 240 -16.65 -8.14 27.64
CA ASN A 240 -15.71 -8.43 28.72
C ASN A 240 -16.25 -7.97 30.10
N ASP A 241 -17.32 -7.17 30.12
CA ASP A 241 -18.04 -6.76 31.35
C ASP A 241 -19.46 -7.32 31.36
N GLY A 242 -19.72 -8.24 32.26
CA GLY A 242 -21.06 -8.88 32.43
C GLY A 242 -22.21 -7.95 32.81
N ARG A 243 -21.95 -6.65 32.99
CA ARG A 243 -22.98 -5.63 33.28
C ARG A 243 -23.54 -4.99 32.00
N ILE A 244 -22.88 -5.18 30.89
CA ILE A 244 -23.21 -4.52 29.62
C ILE A 244 -23.82 -5.56 28.69
N ASP A 245 -24.98 -5.22 28.13
CA ASP A 245 -25.57 -5.98 27.02
C ASP A 245 -24.86 -5.59 25.72
N PRO A 246 -24.04 -6.49 25.14
CA PRO A 246 -23.28 -6.17 23.95
C PRO A 246 -24.15 -5.93 22.70
N VAL A 247 -25.30 -6.64 22.63
CA VAL A 247 -26.27 -6.48 21.53
C VAL A 247 -26.97 -5.13 21.63
N GLY A 248 -27.49 -4.82 22.84
CA GLY A 248 -28.16 -3.54 23.07
C GLY A 248 -27.26 -2.32 22.84
N ALA A 249 -26.00 -2.39 23.25
CA ALA A 249 -25.01 -1.33 23.02
C ALA A 249 -24.73 -1.11 21.51
N CYS A 250 -24.55 -2.18 20.75
CA CYS A 250 -24.33 -2.09 19.31
C CYS A 250 -25.59 -1.64 18.53
N VAL A 251 -26.77 -2.03 18.96
CA VAL A 251 -28.05 -1.59 18.36
C VAL A 251 -28.27 -0.10 18.64
N GLY A 252 -27.98 0.34 19.86
CA GLY A 252 -28.20 1.70 20.32
C GLY A 252 -29.67 2.03 20.57
N MET A 253 -29.94 3.23 21.10
CA MET A 253 -31.30 3.65 21.42
C MET A 253 -32.19 3.63 20.17
N ARG A 254 -33.25 2.85 20.18
CA ARG A 254 -34.19 2.68 19.06
C ARG A 254 -33.53 2.26 17.75
N GLY A 255 -32.36 1.59 17.82
CA GLY A 255 -31.62 1.15 16.65
C GLY A 255 -30.78 2.22 15.95
N SER A 256 -30.54 3.37 16.60
CA SER A 256 -29.87 4.51 15.96
C SER A 256 -28.47 4.18 15.45
N ARG A 257 -27.68 3.42 16.22
CA ARG A 257 -26.29 3.08 15.86
C ARG A 257 -26.26 2.09 14.68
N VAL A 258 -26.99 0.99 14.79
CA VAL A 258 -27.06 0.01 13.68
C VAL A 258 -27.66 0.63 12.43
N GLN A 259 -28.62 1.57 12.56
CA GLN A 259 -29.18 2.27 11.40
C GLN A 259 -28.18 3.22 10.74
N ALA A 260 -27.31 3.89 11.52
CA ALA A 260 -26.24 4.72 10.98
C ALA A 260 -25.27 3.90 10.13
N VAL A 261 -24.82 2.74 10.67
CA VAL A 261 -23.95 1.81 9.91
C VAL A 261 -24.67 1.26 8.67
N SER A 262 -25.92 0.80 8.81
CA SER A 262 -26.71 0.29 7.69
C SER A 262 -26.87 1.33 6.58
N SER A 263 -27.13 2.59 6.92
CA SER A 263 -27.29 3.70 5.97
C SER A 263 -26.01 3.97 5.19
N GLU A 264 -24.83 3.93 5.85
CA GLU A 264 -23.53 4.07 5.18
C GLU A 264 -23.27 2.92 4.19
N LEU A 265 -23.80 1.73 4.50
CA LEU A 265 -23.69 0.51 3.68
C LEU A 265 -24.82 0.34 2.67
N GLY A 266 -25.49 1.43 2.26
CA GLY A 266 -26.56 1.37 1.25
C GLY A 266 -27.81 0.62 1.73
N ASN A 267 -28.15 0.71 3.02
CA ASN A 267 -29.24 0.01 3.71
C ASN A 267 -29.05 -1.51 3.78
N GLU A 268 -27.80 -1.96 3.85
CA GLU A 268 -27.46 -3.36 4.12
C GLU A 268 -28.05 -3.80 5.48
N ARG A 269 -28.69 -4.96 5.49
CA ARG A 269 -29.31 -5.48 6.72
C ARG A 269 -28.24 -6.02 7.66
N ILE A 270 -28.20 -5.54 8.91
CA ILE A 270 -27.21 -5.93 9.88
C ILE A 270 -27.89 -6.65 11.05
N ASP A 271 -27.50 -7.91 11.29
CA ASP A 271 -27.93 -8.70 12.43
C ASP A 271 -26.77 -8.79 13.43
N ILE A 272 -27.05 -8.45 14.68
CA ILE A 272 -26.10 -8.52 15.79
C ILE A 272 -26.43 -9.73 16.62
N ILE A 273 -25.47 -10.62 16.86
CA ILE A 273 -25.62 -11.85 17.62
C ILE A 273 -24.61 -11.92 18.77
N ILE A 274 -24.97 -12.64 19.84
CA ILE A 274 -24.03 -12.92 20.93
C ILE A 274 -23.07 -14.02 20.46
N TYR A 275 -21.76 -13.75 20.58
CA TYR A 275 -20.74 -14.75 20.34
C TYR A 275 -20.74 -15.79 21.45
N ASP A 276 -20.57 -17.07 21.11
CA ASP A 276 -20.39 -18.17 22.03
C ASP A 276 -19.18 -19.01 21.64
N ASP A 277 -18.38 -19.42 22.60
CA ASP A 277 -17.20 -20.25 22.34
C ASP A 277 -17.57 -21.68 21.88
N ASN A 278 -18.81 -22.11 22.19
CA ASN A 278 -19.37 -23.36 21.66
C ASN A 278 -19.92 -23.13 20.25
N PRO A 279 -19.33 -23.78 19.23
CA PRO A 279 -19.77 -23.60 17.84
C PRO A 279 -21.25 -23.92 17.59
N ALA A 280 -21.78 -24.92 18.28
CA ALA A 280 -23.21 -25.29 18.15
C ALA A 280 -24.11 -24.16 18.66
N GLN A 281 -23.77 -23.56 19.81
CA GLN A 281 -24.53 -22.44 20.36
C GLN A 281 -24.39 -21.19 19.49
N LEU A 282 -23.19 -20.90 18.96
CA LEU A 282 -22.97 -19.80 18.02
C LEU A 282 -23.84 -19.94 16.77
N VAL A 283 -23.93 -21.13 16.20
CA VAL A 283 -24.82 -21.42 15.05
C VAL A 283 -26.29 -21.20 15.43
N ILE A 284 -26.72 -21.67 16.60
CA ILE A 284 -28.08 -21.44 17.11
C ILE A 284 -28.34 -19.93 17.23
N ASN A 285 -27.43 -19.16 17.85
CA ASN A 285 -27.56 -17.72 17.98
C ASN A 285 -27.61 -17.01 16.62
N ALA A 286 -26.84 -17.51 15.65
CA ALA A 286 -26.83 -16.96 14.31
C ALA A 286 -28.07 -17.31 13.47
N CYS A 287 -28.70 -18.47 13.73
CA CYS A 287 -29.87 -18.94 13.02
C CYS A 287 -31.17 -18.45 13.62
N LEU A 288 -31.21 -18.30 14.92
CA LEU A 288 -32.35 -17.68 15.61
C LEU A 288 -32.32 -16.19 15.17
N LEU A 289 -33.12 -15.90 14.15
CA LEU A 289 -33.64 -14.54 14.01
C LEU A 289 -34.23 -14.21 15.39
N TYR A 290 -33.74 -13.15 16.03
CA TYR A 290 -34.38 -12.61 17.22
C TYR A 290 -35.78 -12.16 16.83
N THR A 291 -36.68 -13.10 16.75
CA THR A 291 -38.08 -12.84 16.88
C THR A 291 -38.27 -12.57 18.35
N SER A 292 -38.12 -11.32 18.78
CA SER A 292 -38.83 -10.92 19.98
C SER A 292 -40.27 -11.44 19.81
N PRO A 293 -40.82 -12.24 20.76
CA PRO A 293 -42.13 -12.77 20.59
C PRO A 293 -43.05 -11.59 20.26
N SER A 294 -43.75 -11.70 19.14
CA SER A 294 -44.72 -10.71 18.72
C SER A 294 -45.64 -10.42 19.92
N PRO A 295 -46.05 -9.18 20.17
CA PRO A 295 -47.06 -8.91 21.21
C PRO A 295 -48.30 -9.82 21.11
N ARG A 296 -48.57 -10.39 19.93
CA ARG A 296 -49.61 -11.37 19.68
C ARG A 296 -49.33 -12.76 20.27
N ASP A 297 -48.05 -13.13 20.40
CA ASP A 297 -47.65 -14.45 20.93
C ASP A 297 -47.62 -14.52 22.46
N ARG A 298 -47.83 -13.39 23.14
CA ARG A 298 -47.94 -13.31 24.63
C ARG A 298 -49.31 -13.63 25.16
N ASN A 299 -50.30 -13.85 24.32
CA ASN A 299 -51.71 -14.09 24.72
C ASN A 299 -52.16 -15.51 24.42
N VAL A 300 -51.26 -16.49 24.43
CA VAL A 300 -51.63 -17.90 24.35
C VAL A 300 -51.27 -18.61 25.65
#